data_e4bdb3fb1b48a4aa07d0bd6216ae6432
#
_entry.id   e4bdb3fb1b48a4aa07d0bd6216ae6432
#
_cell.length_a   1.000
_cell.length_b   1.000
_cell.length_c   1.000
_cell.angle_alpha   90.00
_cell.angle_beta   90.00
_cell.angle_gamma   90.00
#
_symmetry.space_group_name_H-M   'P 1'
#
loop_
_entity.id
_entity.type
_entity.pdbx_description
1 polymer ?
#
loop_
_entity_poly.entity_id
_entity_poly.type
_entity_poly.pdbx_seq_one_letter_code
_entity_poly.pdbx_strand_id
1 'polypeptide(L)'
;MSVVAMKELLEAGVHFGHQTRRWNTKMGEYIFQARNGIHIIDLQKTSKLLDSAYEFLRKIAEDGGEVLFVGTKKQSEEPIKEAAEMTNSYYVNHRWLGGMLTNFKTIRKSVYKLKRYEQMKEEGMFDLLTKKEVIAIEKEMEKLEYNLGGVKEMERLPQVIVVVDPGKEHIAVKEARTLGIPVISLIDTNCDPDGIDYVIPGNDDAIRAVSLILKTLARAIIEGRQGEELAPVQEEVVAVEEIVNEDAE
;
A
#
# COMPACT_ATOMS: atom_id res chain seq x y z
N MET A 1 -20.05 9.43 -11.40
CA MET A 1 -20.36 9.35 -9.94
C MET A 1 -19.05 9.11 -9.23
N SER A 2 -18.87 9.62 -8.03
CA SER A 2 -17.63 9.33 -7.28
C SER A 2 -17.59 7.84 -6.91
N VAL A 3 -16.39 7.25 -6.99
CA VAL A 3 -16.15 5.82 -6.70
C VAL A 3 -16.40 5.49 -5.23
N VAL A 4 -16.21 6.48 -4.33
CA VAL A 4 -16.46 6.35 -2.89
C VAL A 4 -17.38 7.47 -2.42
N ALA A 5 -18.36 7.14 -1.59
CA ALA A 5 -19.27 8.15 -1.02
C ALA A 5 -18.52 9.04 -0.02
N MET A 6 -18.86 10.34 -0.01
CA MET A 6 -18.27 11.31 0.92
C MET A 6 -18.47 10.90 2.39
N LYS A 7 -19.59 10.24 2.69
CA LYS A 7 -19.91 9.74 4.02
C LYS A 7 -18.93 8.67 4.49
N GLU A 8 -18.56 7.74 3.62
CA GLU A 8 -17.59 6.67 3.91
C GLU A 8 -16.20 7.24 4.19
N LEU A 9 -15.75 8.22 3.37
CA LEU A 9 -14.48 8.92 3.62
C LEU A 9 -14.46 9.62 4.98
N LEU A 10 -15.60 10.19 5.40
CA LEU A 10 -15.72 10.86 6.68
C LEU A 10 -15.69 9.86 7.84
N GLU A 11 -16.43 8.75 7.74
CA GLU A 11 -16.54 7.70 8.75
C GLU A 11 -15.23 6.94 8.93
N ALA A 12 -14.49 6.71 7.84
CA ALA A 12 -13.15 6.13 7.89
C ALA A 12 -12.10 7.09 8.48
N GLY A 13 -12.41 8.38 8.65
CA GLY A 13 -11.50 9.37 9.21
C GLY A 13 -10.42 9.85 8.24
N VAL A 14 -10.64 9.77 6.94
CA VAL A 14 -9.71 10.21 5.89
C VAL A 14 -9.42 11.71 5.97
N HIS A 15 -10.34 12.50 6.52
CA HIS A 15 -10.25 13.95 6.63
C HIS A 15 -9.31 14.46 7.74
N PHE A 16 -8.84 13.61 8.65
CA PHE A 16 -7.90 14.01 9.68
C PHE A 16 -6.48 14.05 9.12
N GLY A 17 -5.83 15.19 9.23
CA GLY A 17 -4.43 15.35 8.95
C GLY A 17 -3.59 15.42 10.22
N HIS A 18 -2.35 15.83 10.09
CA HIS A 18 -1.40 16.00 11.19
C HIS A 18 -1.60 17.34 11.93
N GLN A 19 -0.88 17.48 13.05
CA GLN A 19 -0.83 18.72 13.84
C GLN A 19 -0.32 19.88 12.98
N THR A 20 -0.90 21.07 13.16
CA THR A 20 -0.60 22.29 12.39
C THR A 20 0.89 22.66 12.37
N ARG A 21 1.66 22.32 13.41
CA ARG A 21 3.10 22.57 13.48
C ARG A 21 3.96 21.61 12.62
N ARG A 22 3.39 20.50 12.13
CA ARG A 22 4.10 19.46 11.39
C ARG A 22 3.69 19.38 9.92
N TRP A 23 3.06 20.41 9.41
CA TRP A 23 2.55 20.39 8.06
C TRP A 23 3.60 20.82 7.01
N ASN A 24 3.39 20.39 5.77
CA ASN A 24 4.11 20.90 4.62
C ASN A 24 3.28 22.00 3.95
N THR A 25 3.89 23.15 3.65
CA THR A 25 3.19 24.30 3.05
C THR A 25 2.61 24.00 1.66
N LYS A 26 3.21 23.08 0.91
CA LYS A 26 2.71 22.64 -0.39
C LYS A 26 1.38 21.87 -0.30
N MET A 27 1.08 21.30 0.87
CA MET A 27 -0.22 20.67 1.13
C MET A 27 -1.33 21.67 1.42
N GLY A 28 -1.05 22.98 1.47
CA GLY A 28 -2.02 24.02 1.77
C GLY A 28 -3.24 24.01 0.85
N GLU A 29 -3.08 23.65 -0.41
CA GLU A 29 -4.18 23.53 -1.36
C GLU A 29 -5.18 22.41 -1.02
N TYR A 30 -4.75 21.34 -0.31
CA TYR A 30 -5.57 20.19 0.06
C TYR A 30 -6.20 20.31 1.45
N ILE A 31 -5.84 21.36 2.20
CA ILE A 31 -6.34 21.62 3.55
C ILE A 31 -7.61 22.48 3.48
N PHE A 32 -8.68 22.00 4.10
CA PHE A 32 -9.93 22.75 4.24
C PHE A 32 -9.84 23.80 5.34
N GLN A 33 -9.41 23.40 6.53
CA GLN A 33 -9.25 24.28 7.70
C GLN A 33 -8.35 23.61 8.77
N ALA A 34 -8.02 24.38 9.80
CA ALA A 34 -7.41 23.86 11.03
C ALA A 34 -8.44 23.89 12.17
N ARG A 35 -8.57 22.80 12.93
CA ARG A 35 -9.44 22.71 14.10
C ARG A 35 -8.71 21.98 15.24
N ASN A 36 -8.75 22.57 16.42
CA ASN A 36 -8.08 22.01 17.62
C ASN A 36 -6.59 21.69 17.40
N GLY A 37 -5.87 22.50 16.60
CA GLY A 37 -4.45 22.27 16.31
C GLY A 37 -4.15 21.15 15.33
N ILE A 38 -5.16 20.61 14.65
CA ILE A 38 -5.05 19.57 13.62
C ILE A 38 -5.59 20.12 12.29
N HIS A 39 -4.92 19.84 11.19
CA HIS A 39 -5.41 20.15 9.86
C HIS A 39 -6.54 19.18 9.45
N ILE A 40 -7.56 19.72 8.83
CA ILE A 40 -8.66 18.97 8.22
C ILE A 40 -8.48 18.99 6.71
N ILE A 41 -8.40 17.84 6.11
CA ILE A 41 -8.23 17.66 4.66
C ILE A 41 -9.56 17.86 3.94
N ASP A 42 -9.53 18.49 2.77
CA ASP A 42 -10.70 18.73 1.93
C ASP A 42 -11.10 17.44 1.20
N LEU A 43 -12.12 16.76 1.74
CA LEU A 43 -12.62 15.51 1.17
C LEU A 43 -13.22 15.65 -0.24
N GLN A 44 -13.65 16.85 -0.65
CA GLN A 44 -14.14 17.05 -2.02
C GLN A 44 -12.99 16.95 -3.02
N LYS A 45 -11.81 17.44 -2.65
CA LYS A 45 -10.59 17.29 -3.44
C LYS A 45 -10.10 15.85 -3.40
N THR A 46 -10.08 15.22 -2.21
CA THR A 46 -9.73 13.79 -2.07
C THR A 46 -10.56 12.91 -2.99
N SER A 47 -11.89 13.09 -2.98
CA SER A 47 -12.80 12.30 -3.82
C SER A 47 -12.49 12.44 -5.31
N LYS A 48 -12.31 13.67 -5.81
CA LYS A 48 -12.01 13.93 -7.22
C LYS A 48 -10.66 13.36 -7.66
N LEU A 49 -9.64 13.50 -6.80
CA LEU A 49 -8.30 13.01 -7.09
C LEU A 49 -8.23 11.49 -7.00
N LEU A 50 -8.98 10.89 -6.07
CA LEU A 50 -9.15 9.45 -5.98
C LEU A 50 -9.83 8.88 -7.24
N ASP A 51 -10.90 9.54 -7.73
CA ASP A 51 -11.56 9.15 -8.98
C ASP A 51 -10.58 9.16 -10.16
N SER A 52 -9.70 10.18 -10.24
CA SER A 52 -8.67 10.27 -11.28
C SER A 52 -7.61 9.16 -11.17
N ALA A 53 -7.16 8.85 -9.95
CA ALA A 53 -6.22 7.78 -9.67
C ALA A 53 -6.83 6.40 -9.98
N TYR A 54 -8.12 6.22 -9.65
CA TYR A 54 -8.88 5.02 -9.93
C TYR A 54 -8.95 4.74 -11.44
N GLU A 55 -9.36 5.71 -12.25
CA GLU A 55 -9.46 5.57 -13.69
C GLU A 55 -8.11 5.28 -14.34
N PHE A 56 -7.05 5.93 -13.85
CA PHE A 56 -5.70 5.66 -14.34
C PHE A 56 -5.27 4.22 -14.03
N LEU A 57 -5.50 3.77 -12.78
CA LEU A 57 -5.12 2.43 -12.34
C LEU A 57 -5.91 1.35 -13.05
N ARG A 58 -7.22 1.60 -13.30
CA ARG A 58 -8.09 0.71 -14.08
C ARG A 58 -7.56 0.50 -15.49
N LYS A 59 -7.14 1.57 -16.18
CA LYS A 59 -6.53 1.47 -17.52
C LYS A 59 -5.22 0.68 -17.52
N ILE A 60 -4.35 0.90 -16.56
CA ILE A 60 -3.12 0.11 -16.41
C ILE A 60 -3.44 -1.38 -16.25
N ALA A 61 -4.45 -1.70 -15.44
CA ALA A 61 -4.87 -3.09 -15.23
C ALA A 61 -5.53 -3.72 -16.46
N GLU A 62 -6.30 -2.94 -17.23
CA GLU A 62 -6.90 -3.34 -18.51
C GLU A 62 -5.82 -3.69 -19.56
N ASP A 63 -4.73 -2.92 -19.57
CA ASP A 63 -3.56 -3.18 -20.43
C ASP A 63 -2.68 -4.35 -19.92
N GLY A 64 -3.09 -5.07 -18.86
CA GLY A 64 -2.32 -6.15 -18.27
C GLY A 64 -1.09 -5.69 -17.48
N GLY A 65 -1.08 -4.43 -17.02
CA GLY A 65 -0.01 -3.86 -16.24
C GLY A 65 0.09 -4.44 -14.84
N GLU A 66 1.32 -4.52 -14.33
CA GLU A 66 1.61 -4.97 -12.97
C GLU A 66 1.70 -3.79 -12.01
N VAL A 67 1.14 -3.97 -10.82
CA VAL A 67 1.06 -2.95 -9.77
C VAL A 67 1.89 -3.38 -8.57
N LEU A 68 2.60 -2.43 -7.97
CA LEU A 68 3.34 -2.64 -6.73
C LEU A 68 2.80 -1.72 -5.63
N PHE A 69 2.27 -2.29 -4.57
CA PHE A 69 1.85 -1.57 -3.37
C PHE A 69 3.01 -1.40 -2.40
N VAL A 70 3.21 -0.19 -1.88
CA VAL A 70 4.34 0.14 -1.00
C VAL A 70 3.87 0.93 0.22
N GLY A 71 4.23 0.48 1.41
CA GLY A 71 3.97 1.21 2.64
C GLY A 71 4.42 0.43 3.87
N THR A 72 5.42 0.96 4.52
CA THR A 72 6.09 0.31 5.66
C THR A 72 5.65 0.85 7.03
N LYS A 73 4.65 1.76 7.05
CA LYS A 73 4.01 2.17 8.31
C LYS A 73 3.26 0.98 8.91
N LYS A 74 3.29 0.85 10.22
CA LYS A 74 2.55 -0.20 10.94
C LYS A 74 1.05 -0.20 10.61
N GLN A 75 0.48 0.99 10.39
CA GLN A 75 -0.93 1.16 10.01
C GLN A 75 -1.24 0.73 8.57
N SER A 76 -0.23 0.67 7.70
CA SER A 76 -0.41 0.29 6.29
C SER A 76 0.02 -1.16 5.99
N GLU A 77 0.72 -1.83 6.90
CA GLU A 77 1.28 -3.17 6.66
C GLU A 77 0.22 -4.19 6.22
N GLU A 78 -0.87 -4.31 6.99
CA GLU A 78 -1.95 -5.23 6.69
C GLU A 78 -2.83 -4.77 5.53
N PRO A 79 -3.30 -3.49 5.48
CA PRO A 79 -4.09 -3.01 4.35
C PRO A 79 -3.39 -3.15 2.99
N ILE A 80 -2.07 -2.97 2.94
CA ILE A 80 -1.28 -3.15 1.71
C ILE A 80 -1.25 -4.61 1.29
N LYS A 81 -1.02 -5.52 2.22
CA LYS A 81 -1.02 -6.95 1.96
C LYS A 81 -2.39 -7.42 1.46
N GLU A 82 -3.48 -7.05 2.15
CA GLU A 82 -4.84 -7.36 1.74
C GLU A 82 -5.14 -6.86 0.31
N ALA A 83 -4.84 -5.59 0.00
CA ALA A 83 -5.07 -5.01 -1.31
C ALA A 83 -4.30 -5.73 -2.42
N ALA A 84 -3.05 -6.09 -2.16
CA ALA A 84 -2.21 -6.82 -3.10
C ALA A 84 -2.70 -8.27 -3.32
N GLU A 85 -3.10 -8.98 -2.26
CA GLU A 85 -3.65 -10.33 -2.34
C GLU A 85 -4.98 -10.36 -3.10
N MET A 86 -5.89 -9.40 -2.83
CA MET A 86 -7.16 -9.25 -3.56
C MET A 86 -6.98 -9.09 -5.07
N THR A 87 -5.88 -8.47 -5.48
CA THR A 87 -5.62 -8.11 -6.87
C THR A 87 -4.54 -8.96 -7.51
N ASN A 88 -4.01 -9.97 -6.82
CA ASN A 88 -2.84 -10.73 -7.26
C ASN A 88 -1.72 -9.80 -7.77
N SER A 89 -1.44 -8.77 -6.99
CA SER A 89 -0.41 -7.74 -7.25
C SER A 89 0.74 -7.88 -6.27
N TYR A 90 1.83 -7.15 -6.49
CA TYR A 90 3.01 -7.20 -5.62
C TYR A 90 2.92 -6.19 -4.48
N TYR A 91 3.63 -6.44 -3.39
CA TYR A 91 3.67 -5.52 -2.26
C TYR A 91 5.00 -5.49 -1.52
N VAL A 92 5.26 -4.35 -0.86
CA VAL A 92 6.34 -4.17 0.12
C VAL A 92 5.74 -3.48 1.34
N ASN A 93 5.56 -4.23 2.44
CA ASN A 93 4.88 -3.75 3.63
C ASN A 93 5.78 -3.63 4.88
N HIS A 94 7.02 -4.14 4.86
CA HIS A 94 7.91 -4.08 6.01
C HIS A 94 9.06 -3.08 5.83
N ARG A 95 9.90 -3.29 4.83
CA ARG A 95 11.03 -2.41 4.58
C ARG A 95 11.36 -2.32 3.10
N TRP A 96 11.40 -1.10 2.57
CA TRP A 96 11.96 -0.87 1.25
C TRP A 96 13.47 -1.06 1.26
N LEU A 97 13.97 -1.98 0.47
CA LEU A 97 15.41 -2.17 0.26
C LEU A 97 15.86 -1.26 -0.87
N GLY A 98 16.85 -0.37 -0.60
CA GLY A 98 17.38 0.49 -1.66
C GLY A 98 17.80 -0.31 -2.88
N GLY A 99 17.38 0.15 -4.07
CA GLY A 99 17.63 -0.54 -5.33
C GLY A 99 16.57 -1.57 -5.73
N MET A 100 15.41 -1.63 -5.06
CA MET A 100 14.36 -2.61 -5.41
C MET A 100 13.88 -2.45 -6.86
N LEU A 101 13.85 -1.24 -7.38
CA LEU A 101 13.53 -0.96 -8.77
C LEU A 101 14.78 -0.68 -9.58
N THR A 102 15.64 0.23 -9.14
CA THR A 102 16.82 0.67 -9.90
C THR A 102 17.93 -0.38 -10.00
N ASN A 103 18.01 -1.32 -9.06
CA ASN A 103 18.92 -2.46 -9.08
C ASN A 103 18.17 -3.80 -9.03
N PHE A 104 17.11 -3.89 -9.81
CA PHE A 104 16.18 -5.02 -9.87
C PHE A 104 16.91 -6.37 -10.08
N LYS A 105 17.93 -6.41 -10.93
CA LYS A 105 18.73 -7.63 -11.16
C LYS A 105 19.32 -8.21 -9.86
N THR A 106 19.78 -7.36 -8.96
CA THR A 106 20.38 -7.80 -7.69
C THR A 106 19.29 -8.28 -6.72
N ILE A 107 18.15 -7.60 -6.69
CA ILE A 107 16.98 -8.03 -5.90
C ILE A 107 16.50 -9.40 -6.38
N ARG A 108 16.37 -9.62 -7.69
CA ARG A 108 16.03 -10.91 -8.28
C ARG A 108 17.00 -12.03 -7.86
N LYS A 109 18.31 -11.76 -7.78
CA LYS A 109 19.27 -12.76 -7.25
C LYS A 109 18.96 -13.14 -5.79
N SER A 110 18.56 -12.18 -4.97
CA SER A 110 18.17 -12.44 -3.59
C SER A 110 16.86 -13.26 -3.50
N VAL A 111 15.90 -12.98 -4.39
CA VAL A 111 14.68 -13.78 -4.53
C VAL A 111 14.99 -15.22 -5.01
N TYR A 112 15.86 -15.38 -6.01
CA TYR A 112 16.29 -16.71 -6.44
C TYR A 112 17.00 -17.50 -5.33
N LYS A 113 17.78 -16.79 -4.50
CA LYS A 113 18.43 -17.41 -3.34
C LYS A 113 17.39 -17.94 -2.35
N LEU A 114 16.33 -17.14 -2.09
CA LEU A 114 15.22 -17.53 -1.24
C LEU A 114 14.52 -18.78 -1.80
N LYS A 115 14.08 -18.75 -3.06
CA LYS A 115 13.43 -19.89 -3.73
C LYS A 115 14.31 -21.16 -3.71
N ARG A 116 15.61 -21.00 -3.89
CA ARG A 116 16.57 -22.11 -3.79
C ARG A 116 16.63 -22.73 -2.39
N TYR A 117 16.62 -21.90 -1.35
CA TYR A 117 16.63 -22.39 0.02
C TYR A 117 15.33 -23.13 0.36
N GLU A 118 14.18 -22.64 -0.12
CA GLU A 118 12.89 -23.33 0.03
C GLU A 118 12.93 -24.70 -0.65
N GLN A 119 13.40 -24.76 -1.89
CA GLN A 119 13.56 -26.02 -2.62
C GLN A 119 14.48 -27.00 -1.87
N MET A 120 15.64 -26.52 -1.38
CA MET A 120 16.54 -27.36 -0.58
C MET A 120 15.88 -27.92 0.69
N LYS A 121 14.97 -27.14 1.31
CA LYS A 121 14.21 -27.58 2.48
C LYS A 121 13.18 -28.64 2.11
N GLU A 122 12.45 -28.46 1.00
CA GLU A 122 11.47 -29.41 0.47
C GLU A 122 12.11 -30.75 0.03
N GLU A 123 13.30 -30.68 -0.56
CA GLU A 123 14.06 -31.85 -1.00
C GLU A 123 14.77 -32.59 0.16
N GLY A 124 14.62 -32.11 1.42
CA GLY A 124 15.26 -32.75 2.59
C GLY A 124 16.78 -32.56 2.65
N MET A 125 17.36 -31.67 1.85
CA MET A 125 18.80 -31.42 1.84
C MET A 125 19.31 -30.85 3.16
N PHE A 126 18.44 -30.26 4.00
CA PHE A 126 18.83 -29.73 5.32
C PHE A 126 19.30 -30.85 6.28
N ASP A 127 18.84 -32.10 6.09
CA ASP A 127 19.27 -33.25 6.90
C ASP A 127 20.75 -33.63 6.67
N LEU A 128 21.32 -33.22 5.53
CA LEU A 128 22.71 -33.42 5.18
C LEU A 128 23.67 -32.36 5.70
N LEU A 129 23.10 -31.24 6.24
CA LEU A 129 23.87 -30.09 6.73
C LEU A 129 24.06 -30.17 8.25
N THR A 130 25.07 -29.46 8.74
CA THR A 130 25.24 -29.30 10.19
C THR A 130 24.14 -28.43 10.79
N LYS A 131 23.75 -28.68 12.03
CA LYS A 131 22.74 -27.89 12.73
C LYS A 131 23.03 -26.36 12.72
N LYS A 132 24.31 -25.98 12.76
CA LYS A 132 24.72 -24.57 12.71
C LYS A 132 24.45 -23.93 11.35
N GLU A 133 24.69 -24.67 10.26
CA GLU A 133 24.41 -24.22 8.89
C GLU A 133 22.92 -24.10 8.65
N VAL A 134 22.13 -25.10 9.07
CA VAL A 134 20.66 -25.04 8.97
C VAL A 134 20.11 -23.81 9.66
N ILE A 135 20.49 -23.52 10.90
CA ILE A 135 20.04 -22.35 11.65
C ILE A 135 20.43 -21.04 10.93
N ALA A 136 21.63 -21.00 10.32
CA ALA A 136 22.07 -19.81 9.58
C ALA A 136 21.25 -19.59 8.32
N ILE A 137 20.94 -20.64 7.56
CA ILE A 137 20.11 -20.59 6.37
C ILE A 137 18.66 -20.20 6.74
N GLU A 138 18.08 -20.81 7.76
CA GLU A 138 16.72 -20.49 8.20
C GLU A 138 16.57 -19.03 8.61
N LYS A 139 17.51 -18.46 9.35
CA LYS A 139 17.52 -17.04 9.68
C LYS A 139 17.63 -16.14 8.45
N GLU A 140 18.41 -16.56 7.47
CA GLU A 140 18.53 -15.80 6.21
C GLU A 140 17.24 -15.89 5.39
N MET A 141 16.62 -17.08 5.31
CA MET A 141 15.32 -17.28 4.67
C MET A 141 14.24 -16.41 5.29
N GLU A 142 14.10 -16.45 6.61
CA GLU A 142 13.13 -15.63 7.35
C GLU A 142 13.31 -14.13 7.05
N LYS A 143 14.55 -13.65 7.03
CA LYS A 143 14.86 -12.26 6.70
C LYS A 143 14.53 -11.90 5.24
N LEU A 144 14.81 -12.82 4.31
CA LEU A 144 14.51 -12.61 2.88
C LEU A 144 13.00 -12.64 2.64
N GLU A 145 12.29 -13.61 3.21
CA GLU A 145 10.85 -13.72 3.11
C GLU A 145 10.15 -12.49 3.70
N TYR A 146 10.57 -12.04 4.89
CA TYR A 146 10.03 -10.86 5.56
C TYR A 146 10.12 -9.59 4.70
N ASN A 147 11.23 -9.40 3.95
CA ASN A 147 11.43 -8.18 3.17
C ASN A 147 11.04 -8.30 1.69
N LEU A 148 11.09 -9.50 1.12
CA LEU A 148 10.93 -9.73 -0.31
C LEU A 148 9.76 -10.67 -0.66
N GLY A 149 9.06 -11.22 0.33
CA GLY A 149 7.96 -12.17 0.11
C GLY A 149 6.90 -11.61 -0.82
N GLY A 150 6.48 -10.37 -0.64
CA GLY A 150 5.48 -9.73 -1.49
C GLY A 150 5.93 -9.40 -2.93
N VAL A 151 7.23 -9.50 -3.22
CA VAL A 151 7.78 -9.28 -4.58
C VAL A 151 8.45 -10.54 -5.13
N LYS A 152 8.23 -11.70 -4.50
CA LYS A 152 8.86 -12.97 -4.84
C LYS A 152 8.54 -13.42 -6.26
N GLU A 153 7.32 -13.20 -6.72
CA GLU A 153 6.88 -13.59 -8.06
C GLU A 153 7.01 -12.47 -9.10
N MET A 154 7.54 -11.31 -8.71
CA MET A 154 7.72 -10.18 -9.61
C MET A 154 8.87 -10.44 -10.59
N GLU A 155 8.56 -10.69 -11.86
CA GLU A 155 9.53 -11.01 -12.91
C GLU A 155 10.04 -9.80 -13.69
N ARG A 156 9.25 -8.74 -13.75
CA ARG A 156 9.54 -7.48 -14.45
C ARG A 156 9.18 -6.28 -13.57
N LEU A 157 9.65 -5.12 -13.95
CA LEU A 157 9.33 -3.88 -13.24
C LEU A 157 7.82 -3.58 -13.34
N PRO A 158 7.20 -3.07 -12.27
CA PRO A 158 5.80 -2.71 -12.27
C PRO A 158 5.57 -1.48 -13.18
N GLN A 159 4.38 -1.37 -13.76
CA GLN A 159 3.96 -0.23 -14.58
C GLN A 159 3.49 0.94 -13.74
N VAL A 160 3.14 0.72 -12.48
CA VAL A 160 2.74 1.76 -11.52
C VAL A 160 3.06 1.32 -10.10
N ILE A 161 3.38 2.27 -9.24
CA ILE A 161 3.47 2.03 -7.79
C ILE A 161 2.39 2.81 -7.05
N VAL A 162 1.80 2.16 -6.04
CA VAL A 162 0.84 2.76 -5.10
C VAL A 162 1.53 2.88 -3.75
N VAL A 163 1.72 4.10 -3.28
CA VAL A 163 2.52 4.39 -2.07
C VAL A 163 1.65 4.95 -0.96
N VAL A 164 1.86 4.49 0.27
CA VAL A 164 1.28 5.09 1.48
C VAL A 164 2.39 5.80 2.23
N ASP A 165 2.23 7.09 2.50
CA ASP A 165 3.22 7.97 3.14
C ASP A 165 4.52 8.11 2.31
N PRO A 166 4.52 8.97 1.28
CA PRO A 166 5.70 9.18 0.44
C PRO A 166 6.87 9.84 1.21
N GLY A 167 6.60 10.48 2.35
CA GLY A 167 7.64 11.03 3.22
C GLY A 167 8.51 9.92 3.82
N LYS A 168 7.91 8.82 4.25
CA LYS A 168 8.62 7.64 4.73
C LYS A 168 9.23 6.84 3.58
N GLU A 169 8.46 6.65 2.50
CA GLU A 169 8.84 5.84 1.34
C GLU A 169 9.56 6.67 0.25
N HIS A 170 10.24 7.75 0.64
CA HIS A 170 10.92 8.67 -0.30
C HIS A 170 11.95 7.99 -1.22
N ILE A 171 12.54 6.87 -0.80
CA ILE A 171 13.48 6.09 -1.63
C ILE A 171 12.71 5.40 -2.75
N ALA A 172 11.57 4.76 -2.44
CA ALA A 172 10.74 4.10 -3.44
C ALA A 172 10.23 5.09 -4.49
N VAL A 173 9.73 6.24 -4.06
CA VAL A 173 9.27 7.33 -4.94
C VAL A 173 10.42 7.82 -5.84
N LYS A 174 11.61 8.05 -5.28
CA LYS A 174 12.78 8.48 -6.05
C LYS A 174 13.23 7.46 -7.08
N GLU A 175 13.21 6.18 -6.74
CA GLU A 175 13.57 5.10 -7.66
C GLU A 175 12.55 4.98 -8.80
N ALA A 176 11.24 5.01 -8.49
CA ALA A 176 10.18 4.99 -9.49
C ALA A 176 10.32 6.16 -10.48
N ARG A 177 10.51 7.38 -9.99
CA ARG A 177 10.73 8.56 -10.82
C ARG A 177 11.97 8.44 -11.73
N THR A 178 13.06 7.87 -11.21
CA THR A 178 14.28 7.65 -11.99
C THR A 178 14.04 6.71 -13.18
N LEU A 179 13.09 5.78 -13.02
CA LEU A 179 12.73 4.80 -14.06
C LEU A 179 11.51 5.24 -14.91
N GLY A 180 10.90 6.39 -14.61
CA GLY A 180 9.70 6.87 -15.28
C GLY A 180 8.45 6.06 -14.95
N ILE A 181 8.41 5.37 -13.79
CA ILE A 181 7.26 4.63 -13.31
C ILE A 181 6.33 5.61 -12.60
N PRO A 182 5.04 5.72 -13.01
CA PRO A 182 4.08 6.60 -12.38
C PRO A 182 3.82 6.20 -10.93
N VAL A 183 3.61 7.21 -10.08
CA VAL A 183 3.39 7.08 -8.65
C VAL A 183 2.01 7.58 -8.27
N ILE A 184 1.19 6.70 -7.70
CA ILE A 184 -0.06 7.05 -7.00
C ILE A 184 0.26 7.06 -5.51
N SER A 185 -0.13 8.09 -4.76
CA SER A 185 0.17 8.09 -3.32
C SER A 185 -0.94 8.66 -2.47
N LEU A 186 -1.24 7.97 -1.36
CA LEU A 186 -1.98 8.53 -0.23
C LEU A 186 -1.04 9.44 0.56
N ILE A 187 -1.39 10.71 0.68
CA ILE A 187 -0.52 11.76 1.22
C ILE A 187 -1.23 12.52 2.33
N ASP A 188 -0.63 12.53 3.52
CA ASP A 188 -1.09 13.37 4.63
C ASP A 188 -0.45 14.77 4.58
N THR A 189 -0.93 15.67 5.42
CA THR A 189 -0.57 17.09 5.48
C THR A 189 0.90 17.37 5.82
N ASN A 190 1.67 16.41 6.30
CA ASN A 190 3.09 16.51 6.67
C ASN A 190 4.06 16.16 5.53
N CYS A 191 3.56 15.61 4.41
CA CYS A 191 4.38 15.13 3.32
C CYS A 191 4.52 16.15 2.19
N ASP A 192 5.52 15.96 1.33
CA ASP A 192 5.72 16.74 0.10
C ASP A 192 5.01 16.04 -1.06
N PRO A 193 4.05 16.69 -1.75
CA PRO A 193 3.38 16.13 -2.91
C PRO A 193 4.24 16.13 -4.18
N ASP A 194 5.38 16.82 -4.19
CA ASP A 194 6.23 16.91 -5.38
C ASP A 194 6.75 15.55 -5.82
N GLY A 195 6.54 15.25 -7.10
CA GLY A 195 7.02 14.01 -7.71
C GLY A 195 6.08 12.83 -7.57
N ILE A 196 4.85 13.10 -7.18
CA ILE A 196 3.73 12.17 -7.20
C ILE A 196 2.84 12.54 -8.38
N ASP A 197 2.52 11.56 -9.23
CA ASP A 197 1.72 11.80 -10.43
C ASP A 197 0.23 11.87 -10.08
N TYR A 198 -0.22 11.04 -9.14
CA TYR A 198 -1.58 11.01 -8.64
C TYR A 198 -1.61 11.14 -7.13
N VAL A 199 -1.85 12.36 -6.67
CA VAL A 199 -1.96 12.70 -5.24
C VAL A 199 -3.35 12.37 -4.74
N ILE A 200 -3.45 11.59 -3.66
CA ILE A 200 -4.70 11.32 -2.93
C ILE A 200 -4.52 11.90 -1.53
N PRO A 201 -5.02 13.11 -1.25
CA PRO A 201 -4.90 13.71 0.07
C PRO A 201 -5.76 12.93 1.08
N GLY A 202 -5.16 12.48 2.17
CA GLY A 202 -5.88 11.72 3.18
C GLY A 202 -5.01 11.28 4.34
N ASN A 203 -5.64 10.80 5.39
CA ASN A 203 -5.01 10.31 6.60
C ASN A 203 -4.27 8.99 6.35
N ASP A 204 -2.98 8.96 6.60
CA ASP A 204 -2.13 7.79 6.47
C ASP A 204 -1.82 7.09 7.81
N ASP A 205 -2.32 7.62 8.94
CA ASP A 205 -2.15 7.08 10.28
C ASP A 205 -3.34 6.24 10.76
N ALA A 206 -4.52 6.40 10.17
CA ALA A 206 -5.71 5.63 10.50
C ALA A 206 -5.84 4.38 9.62
N ILE A 207 -5.78 3.19 10.22
CA ILE A 207 -5.90 1.91 9.50
C ILE A 207 -7.16 1.85 8.62
N ARG A 208 -8.31 2.35 9.13
CA ARG A 208 -9.57 2.39 8.38
C ARG A 208 -9.48 3.29 7.13
N ALA A 209 -8.84 4.46 7.25
CA ALA A 209 -8.67 5.38 6.14
C ALA A 209 -7.76 4.77 5.06
N VAL A 210 -6.62 4.22 5.46
CA VAL A 210 -5.69 3.54 4.56
C VAL A 210 -6.37 2.34 3.87
N SER A 211 -7.07 1.50 4.63
CA SER A 211 -7.78 0.33 4.11
C SER A 211 -8.86 0.71 3.09
N LEU A 212 -9.68 1.74 3.37
CA LEU A 212 -10.72 2.21 2.45
C LEU A 212 -10.12 2.66 1.11
N ILE A 213 -9.08 3.50 1.15
CA ILE A 213 -8.43 4.01 -0.07
C ILE A 213 -7.77 2.87 -0.85
N LEU A 214 -7.02 1.99 -0.18
CA LEU A 214 -6.35 0.87 -0.85
C LEU A 214 -7.35 -0.15 -1.43
N LYS A 215 -8.43 -0.48 -0.72
CA LYS A 215 -9.50 -1.34 -1.23
C LYS A 215 -10.20 -0.72 -2.44
N THR A 216 -10.39 0.60 -2.43
CA THR A 216 -10.94 1.32 -3.59
C THR A 216 -9.99 1.19 -4.80
N LEU A 217 -8.69 1.41 -4.62
CA LEU A 217 -7.72 1.25 -5.69
C LEU A 217 -7.59 -0.21 -6.15
N ALA A 218 -7.69 -1.17 -5.22
CA ALA A 218 -7.70 -2.60 -5.56
C ALA A 218 -8.90 -2.96 -6.47
N ARG A 219 -10.07 -2.35 -6.23
CA ARG A 219 -11.24 -2.54 -7.11
C ARG A 219 -10.97 -2.04 -8.52
N ALA A 220 -10.31 -0.90 -8.68
CA ALA A 220 -9.93 -0.41 -10.01
C ALA A 220 -9.12 -1.45 -10.80
N ILE A 221 -8.21 -2.15 -10.11
CA ILE A 221 -7.40 -3.21 -10.72
C ILE A 221 -8.27 -4.42 -11.10
N ILE A 222 -9.19 -4.83 -10.23
CA ILE A 222 -10.10 -5.95 -10.48
C ILE A 222 -11.00 -5.64 -11.66
N GLU A 223 -11.63 -4.47 -11.67
CA GLU A 223 -12.49 -4.01 -12.79
C GLU A 223 -11.72 -3.95 -14.11
N GLY A 224 -10.50 -3.41 -14.10
CA GLY A 224 -9.66 -3.35 -15.30
C GLY A 224 -9.33 -4.73 -15.85
N ARG A 225 -9.03 -5.70 -14.97
CA ARG A 225 -8.71 -7.09 -15.38
C ARG A 225 -9.92 -7.90 -15.82
N GLN A 226 -11.10 -7.66 -15.26
CA GLN A 226 -12.32 -8.41 -15.55
C GLN A 226 -13.15 -7.79 -16.66
N GLY A 227 -12.93 -6.53 -16.99
CA GLY A 227 -13.73 -5.78 -17.98
C GLY A 227 -15.16 -5.46 -17.52
N GLU A 228 -15.48 -5.63 -16.24
CA GLU A 228 -16.79 -5.37 -15.66
C GLU A 228 -16.70 -4.33 -14.54
N GLU A 229 -17.63 -3.38 -14.51
CA GLU A 229 -17.76 -2.43 -13.39
C GLU A 229 -18.37 -3.12 -12.17
N LEU A 230 -17.67 -3.08 -11.05
CA LEU A 230 -18.18 -3.58 -9.76
C LEU A 230 -19.02 -2.50 -9.06
N ALA A 231 -20.13 -2.89 -8.43
CA ALA A 231 -20.97 -1.99 -7.65
C ALA A 231 -20.19 -1.31 -6.50
N PRO A 232 -20.52 -0.07 -6.06
CA PRO A 232 -19.81 0.64 -4.99
C PRO A 232 -19.75 -0.18 -3.70
N VAL A 233 -18.63 -0.07 -2.96
CA VAL A 233 -18.42 -0.81 -1.70
C VAL A 233 -19.43 -0.31 -0.68
N GLN A 234 -20.37 -1.16 -0.29
CA GLN A 234 -21.04 -1.01 0.99
C GLN A 234 -20.25 -1.85 1.99
N GLU A 235 -19.57 -1.23 2.94
CA GLU A 235 -19.05 -1.97 4.10
C GLU A 235 -20.27 -2.62 4.79
N GLU A 236 -20.27 -3.95 4.85
CA GLU A 236 -21.09 -4.64 5.86
C GLU A 236 -20.59 -4.16 7.21
N VAL A 237 -21.37 -3.27 7.81
CA VAL A 237 -21.25 -2.95 9.23
C VAL A 237 -21.59 -4.23 9.96
N VAL A 238 -20.59 -5.02 10.28
CA VAL A 238 -20.74 -6.11 11.27
C VAL A 238 -21.10 -5.40 12.57
N ALA A 239 -22.37 -5.42 12.87
CA ALA A 239 -22.92 -4.95 14.13
C ALA A 239 -22.26 -5.76 15.26
N VAL A 240 -21.33 -5.11 15.95
CA VAL A 240 -20.87 -5.55 17.27
C VAL A 240 -21.90 -4.99 18.26
N GLU A 241 -23.12 -5.49 18.19
CA GLU A 241 -24.09 -5.42 19.27
C GLU A 241 -24.20 -6.83 19.86
N GLU A 242 -24.19 -6.88 21.18
CA GLU A 242 -24.33 -8.04 22.09
C GLU A 242 -23.03 -8.67 22.60
N ILE A 243 -22.31 -7.96 23.45
CA ILE A 243 -21.77 -8.53 24.70
C ILE A 243 -21.68 -7.40 25.74
N VAL A 244 -22.81 -6.92 26.25
CA VAL A 244 -22.93 -6.26 27.57
C VAL A 244 -24.33 -6.52 28.05
N ASN A 245 -24.57 -7.68 28.63
CA ASN A 245 -25.67 -7.93 29.60
C ASN A 245 -25.66 -9.41 30.02
N GLU A 246 -24.71 -9.80 30.82
CA GLU A 246 -24.84 -10.97 31.72
C GLU A 246 -23.73 -10.86 32.78
N ASP A 247 -23.90 -9.91 33.70
CA ASP A 247 -23.34 -9.97 35.06
C ASP A 247 -24.01 -8.89 35.90
N ALA A 248 -25.29 -9.17 36.22
CA ALA A 248 -26.02 -8.49 37.28
C ALA A 248 -27.17 -9.39 37.74
N GLU A 249 -26.85 -10.42 38.52
CA GLU A 249 -27.71 -10.95 39.62
C GLU A 249 -26.81 -11.53 40.71
#